data_da36dc6455a2a45f2186d2c6e5045186
#
_entry.id   da36dc6455a2a45f2186d2c6e5045186
#
_cell.length_a   1.000
_cell.length_b   1.000
_cell.length_c   1.000
_cell.angle_alpha   90.00
_cell.angle_beta   90.00
_cell.angle_gamma   90.00
#
_symmetry.space_group_name_H-M   'P 1'
#
loop_
_entity.id
_entity.type
_entity.pdbx_description
1 polymer ?
#
loop_
_entity_poly.entity_id
_entity_poly.type
_entity_poly.pdbx_seq_one_letter_code
_entity_poly.pdbx_strand_id
1 'polypeptide(L)'
;MCIRDRLEYDHRRINTSSDSEALLNLFAAEIQRSVNGRPGGMEALAEDDIFRAVERTHLRAEGSYSAITLITGWGLVAFRDPNGIRPLFMGINDIDGFTERVFASESVVCKALGFEMDRDVAPGEAVIVRMDGSFSSKVCHPEPVHTPCIFEHVYFARPDSVLDGVSVHGARLRMGAALARRIQREYPDHGIEAVVPVPDSGRIAAMELAMELGVPFREGFVKNRYIGRTFIMPGQSMRKDSVKKKLNSIEEEFAGKAVLIVDDSIVRGNTSRRIVEMAKEAGAKHVFFASSAPPIVHPNVYGIDMPARNEYVAHGRTIEEIREVIGVDWLLYQELPDLIEACLGAGDTDLASFDCSCFNGEYVTGGITEEYLAKVESMRNDAAKRKASV
;
A
#
# COMPACT_ATOMS: atom_id res chain seq x y z
N MET A 1 15.44 17.92 1.37
CA MET A 1 16.45 17.69 2.41
C MET A 1 15.94 16.57 3.31
N CYS A 2 16.64 15.46 3.40
CA CYS A 2 16.19 14.29 4.19
C CYS A 2 16.05 14.69 5.66
N ILE A 3 15.04 14.14 6.37
CA ILE A 3 14.83 14.37 7.81
C ILE A 3 16.11 14.08 8.63
N ARG A 4 16.96 13.13 8.16
CA ARG A 4 18.26 12.78 8.77
C ARG A 4 19.24 13.94 8.73
N ASP A 5 19.34 14.63 7.59
CA ASP A 5 20.24 15.78 7.44
C ASP A 5 19.84 16.93 8.38
N ARG A 6 18.51 17.06 8.64
CA ARG A 6 17.98 18.03 9.60
C ARG A 6 18.25 17.65 11.07
N LEU A 7 18.33 16.35 11.39
CA LEU A 7 18.62 15.86 12.75
C LEU A 7 20.07 16.03 13.15
N GLU A 8 21.01 16.03 12.18
CA GLU A 8 22.42 16.39 12.45
C GLU A 8 22.53 17.83 12.94
N TYR A 9 21.72 18.76 12.45
CA TYR A 9 21.60 20.12 12.97
C TYR A 9 21.08 20.18 14.40
N ASP A 10 20.25 19.23 14.81
CA ASP A 10 19.72 19.12 16.17
C ASP A 10 20.68 18.36 17.12
N HIS A 11 21.90 18.03 16.67
CA HIS A 11 22.93 17.26 17.40
C HIS A 11 22.42 15.90 17.90
N ARG A 12 21.45 15.29 17.17
CA ARG A 12 20.93 13.98 17.50
C ARG A 12 21.62 12.88 16.69
N ARG A 13 22.00 11.83 17.42
CA ARG A 13 22.64 10.66 16.81
C ARG A 13 21.56 9.65 16.37
N ILE A 14 21.61 9.25 15.12
CA ILE A 14 20.78 8.18 14.58
C ILE A 14 21.66 6.92 14.52
N ASN A 15 21.19 5.82 15.11
CA ASN A 15 21.94 4.57 15.22
C ASN A 15 21.59 3.57 14.12
N THR A 16 20.42 3.70 13.48
CA THR A 16 19.94 2.78 12.45
C THR A 16 19.69 3.50 11.13
N SER A 17 19.40 2.74 10.09
CA SER A 17 18.92 3.27 8.81
C SER A 17 17.38 3.42 8.76
N SER A 18 16.64 3.14 9.85
CA SER A 18 15.20 3.20 9.90
C SER A 18 14.68 4.64 9.88
N ASP A 19 13.64 4.88 9.08
CA ASP A 19 12.92 6.16 9.06
C ASP A 19 12.12 6.39 10.35
N SER A 20 11.70 5.30 11.01
CA SER A 20 11.02 5.35 12.31
C SER A 20 11.90 5.97 13.40
N GLU A 21 13.22 5.67 13.43
CA GLU A 21 14.15 6.28 14.37
C GLU A 21 14.30 7.79 14.10
N ALA A 22 14.32 8.19 12.82
CA ALA A 22 14.38 9.60 12.45
C ALA A 22 13.12 10.35 12.94
N LEU A 23 11.94 9.80 12.69
CA LEU A 23 10.67 10.38 13.12
C LEU A 23 10.57 10.45 14.66
N LEU A 24 10.97 9.38 15.37
CA LEU A 24 11.00 9.34 16.83
C LEU A 24 11.92 10.43 17.40
N ASN A 25 13.12 10.57 16.86
CA ASN A 25 14.07 11.60 17.32
C ASN A 25 13.55 13.00 17.05
N LEU A 26 12.91 13.24 15.91
CA LEU A 26 12.28 14.52 15.58
C LEU A 26 11.18 14.85 16.57
N PHE A 27 10.22 13.94 16.78
CA PHE A 27 9.10 14.15 17.70
C PHE A 27 9.57 14.34 19.14
N ALA A 28 10.52 13.53 19.61
CA ALA A 28 11.10 13.69 20.94
C ALA A 28 11.82 15.04 21.12
N ALA A 29 12.50 15.55 20.07
CA ALA A 29 13.12 16.87 20.09
C ALA A 29 12.08 17.99 20.24
N GLU A 30 10.97 17.89 19.51
CA GLU A 30 9.90 18.88 19.58
C GLU A 30 9.17 18.86 20.94
N ILE A 31 8.95 17.69 21.54
CA ILE A 31 8.45 17.58 22.92
C ILE A 31 9.42 18.28 23.87
N GLN A 32 10.71 17.97 23.79
CA GLN A 32 11.72 18.58 24.67
C GLN A 32 11.76 20.11 24.53
N ARG A 33 11.65 20.62 23.31
CA ARG A 33 11.57 22.07 23.04
C ARG A 33 10.34 22.72 23.68
N SER A 34 9.21 22.02 23.71
CA SER A 34 7.93 22.52 24.27
C SER A 34 8.00 22.70 25.77
N VAL A 35 8.80 21.90 26.49
CA VAL A 35 8.94 21.97 27.97
C VAL A 35 10.26 22.61 28.42
N ASN A 36 11.16 22.96 27.51
CA ASN A 36 12.47 23.51 27.86
C ASN A 36 12.34 24.85 28.61
N GLY A 37 13.06 24.99 29.72
CA GLY A 37 13.00 26.17 30.57
C GLY A 37 11.74 26.27 31.48
N ARG A 38 10.84 25.30 31.41
CA ARG A 38 9.63 25.26 32.27
C ARG A 38 9.97 24.61 33.63
N PRO A 39 9.51 25.18 34.76
CA PRO A 39 9.60 24.51 36.05
C PRO A 39 8.89 23.15 36.00
N GLY A 40 9.54 22.09 36.53
CA GLY A 40 9.03 20.72 36.46
C GLY A 40 9.43 19.94 35.20
N GLY A 41 9.97 20.59 34.16
CA GLY A 41 10.47 19.89 32.95
C GLY A 41 9.46 18.94 32.33
N MET A 42 9.81 17.65 32.15
CA MET A 42 8.93 16.62 31.60
C MET A 42 7.72 16.26 32.48
N GLU A 43 7.78 16.50 33.80
CA GLU A 43 6.65 16.28 34.69
C GLU A 43 5.52 17.30 34.45
N ALA A 44 5.85 18.47 33.90
CA ALA A 44 4.90 19.53 33.53
C ALA A 44 4.37 19.39 32.06
N LEU A 45 4.58 18.24 31.44
CA LEU A 45 4.16 17.99 30.06
C LEU A 45 2.62 17.99 29.94
N ALA A 46 2.08 18.93 29.19
CA ALA A 46 0.64 19.08 28.93
C ALA A 46 0.29 18.56 27.52
N GLU A 47 -1.00 18.34 27.29
CA GLU A 47 -1.51 17.91 25.96
C GLU A 47 -1.21 18.92 24.87
N ASP A 48 -1.35 20.22 25.17
CA ASP A 48 -0.99 21.29 24.23
C ASP A 48 0.49 21.28 23.82
N ASP A 49 1.38 20.77 24.67
CA ASP A 49 2.79 20.62 24.33
C ASP A 49 2.99 19.50 23.31
N ILE A 50 2.23 18.42 23.46
CA ILE A 50 2.22 17.29 22.52
C ILE A 50 1.62 17.73 21.17
N PHE A 51 0.48 18.40 21.15
CA PHE A 51 -0.13 18.90 19.91
C PHE A 51 0.82 19.85 19.18
N ARG A 52 1.51 20.76 19.88
CA ARG A 52 2.54 21.61 19.27
C ARG A 52 3.74 20.82 18.78
N ALA A 53 4.15 19.78 19.50
CA ALA A 53 5.26 18.92 19.04
C ALA A 53 4.88 18.16 17.78
N VAL A 54 3.64 17.66 17.66
CA VAL A 54 3.14 17.01 16.44
C VAL A 54 3.05 18.04 15.29
N GLU A 55 2.50 19.23 15.52
CA GLU A 55 2.45 20.31 14.51
C GLU A 55 3.85 20.60 13.94
N ARG A 56 4.84 20.80 14.79
CA ARG A 56 6.23 21.05 14.35
C ARG A 56 6.84 19.82 13.67
N THR A 57 6.47 18.63 14.10
CA THR A 57 6.88 17.40 13.42
C THR A 57 6.33 17.35 12.00
N HIS A 58 5.05 17.64 11.81
CA HIS A 58 4.42 17.71 10.48
C HIS A 58 5.08 18.74 9.56
N LEU A 59 5.43 19.92 10.09
CA LEU A 59 6.10 20.97 9.31
C LEU A 59 7.56 20.63 8.93
N ARG A 60 8.16 19.66 9.59
CA ARG A 60 9.58 19.27 9.38
C ARG A 60 9.74 17.93 8.67
N ALA A 61 8.77 17.01 8.84
CA ALA A 61 8.79 15.70 8.22
C ALA A 61 8.04 15.77 6.88
N GLU A 62 8.76 15.49 5.80
CA GLU A 62 8.18 15.36 4.46
C GLU A 62 8.01 13.88 4.13
N GLY A 63 6.85 13.46 3.63
CA GLY A 63 6.54 12.09 3.26
C GLY A 63 5.34 11.52 4.01
N SER A 64 5.21 10.21 4.01
CA SER A 64 4.09 9.50 4.61
C SER A 64 4.48 8.80 5.91
N TYR A 65 3.63 8.90 6.90
CA TYR A 65 3.81 8.18 8.17
C TYR A 65 2.50 8.08 8.96
N SER A 66 2.37 6.97 9.66
CA SER A 66 1.41 6.78 10.74
C SER A 66 2.16 6.31 11.97
N ALA A 67 2.12 7.08 13.03
CA ALA A 67 2.93 6.86 14.22
C ALA A 67 2.06 6.61 15.45
N ILE A 68 2.45 5.62 16.24
CA ILE A 68 1.88 5.33 17.55
C ILE A 68 3.05 5.31 18.53
N THR A 69 3.02 6.20 19.50
CA THR A 69 4.11 6.40 20.45
C THR A 69 3.61 6.33 21.87
N LEU A 70 4.25 5.51 22.70
CA LEU A 70 4.01 5.49 24.15
C LEU A 70 5.02 6.40 24.85
N ILE A 71 4.51 7.40 25.57
CA ILE A 71 5.31 8.25 26.44
C ILE A 71 5.19 7.69 27.85
N THR A 72 6.27 7.11 28.37
CA THR A 72 6.32 6.41 29.64
C THR A 72 5.79 7.27 30.80
N GLY A 73 4.81 6.76 31.53
CA GLY A 73 4.19 7.44 32.64
C GLY A 73 3.26 8.60 32.28
N TRP A 74 3.06 8.87 30.98
CA TRP A 74 2.23 9.98 30.52
C TRP A 74 1.02 9.54 29.71
N GLY A 75 1.19 8.70 28.67
CA GLY A 75 0.11 8.23 27.81
C GLY A 75 0.58 7.81 26.43
N LEU A 76 -0.39 7.50 25.55
CA LEU A 76 -0.19 7.12 24.17
C LEU A 76 -0.55 8.29 23.26
N VAL A 77 0.26 8.51 22.23
CA VAL A 77 0.03 9.50 21.18
C VAL A 77 0.05 8.79 19.84
N ALA A 78 -1.04 8.93 19.08
CA ALA A 78 -1.14 8.45 17.70
C ALA A 78 -1.31 9.64 16.76
N PHE A 79 -0.59 9.68 15.63
CA PHE A 79 -0.74 10.76 14.66
C PHE A 79 -0.48 10.29 13.23
N ARG A 80 -1.18 10.91 12.29
CA ARG A 80 -1.15 10.59 10.86
C ARG A 80 -0.55 11.74 10.06
N ASP A 81 0.18 11.43 8.99
CA ASP A 81 0.80 12.44 8.12
C ASP A 81 -0.23 13.45 7.56
N PRO A 82 0.20 14.67 7.18
CA PRO A 82 -0.72 15.74 6.73
C PRO A 82 -1.51 15.43 5.46
N ASN A 83 -1.06 14.46 4.65
CA ASN A 83 -1.77 14.01 3.45
C ASN A 83 -2.62 12.76 3.71
N GLY A 84 -2.48 12.12 4.89
CA GLY A 84 -3.17 10.88 5.20
C GLY A 84 -2.80 9.74 4.25
N ILE A 85 -1.55 9.74 3.72
CA ILE A 85 -1.12 8.77 2.70
C ILE A 85 -1.15 7.35 3.28
N ARG A 86 -0.61 7.18 4.51
CA ARG A 86 -0.67 5.87 5.19
C ARG A 86 -1.89 5.82 6.10
N PRO A 87 -2.60 4.67 6.14
CA PRO A 87 -3.79 4.54 6.95
C PRO A 87 -3.45 4.51 8.45
N LEU A 88 -4.32 5.08 9.26
CA LEU A 88 -4.33 4.95 10.72
C LEU A 88 -5.76 4.96 11.21
N PHE A 89 -6.17 3.88 11.82
CA PHE A 89 -7.52 3.62 12.27
C PHE A 89 -7.59 3.56 13.79
N MET A 90 -8.72 4.01 14.38
CA MET A 90 -9.01 3.91 15.80
C MET A 90 -10.26 3.06 16.02
N GLY A 91 -10.18 2.13 16.97
CA GLY A 91 -11.32 1.38 17.47
C GLY A 91 -11.51 1.59 18.97
N ILE A 92 -12.71 1.36 19.45
CA ILE A 92 -13.10 1.51 20.85
C ILE A 92 -13.75 0.22 21.38
N ASN A 93 -13.61 0.02 22.67
CA ASN A 93 -14.32 -1.03 23.41
C ASN A 93 -14.65 -0.51 24.80
N ASP A 94 -15.92 -0.53 25.17
CA ASP A 94 -16.37 -0.09 26.50
C ASP A 94 -16.54 -1.31 27.40
N ILE A 95 -15.69 -1.39 28.43
CA ILE A 95 -15.70 -2.46 29.44
C ILE A 95 -15.85 -1.84 30.82
N ASP A 96 -16.93 -2.18 31.52
CA ASP A 96 -17.17 -1.77 32.91
C ASP A 96 -17.05 -0.25 33.17
N GLY A 97 -17.43 0.57 32.18
CA GLY A 97 -17.36 2.03 32.26
C GLY A 97 -16.00 2.63 31.88
N PHE A 98 -15.07 1.82 31.39
CA PHE A 98 -13.81 2.27 30.80
C PHE A 98 -13.84 2.12 29.29
N THR A 99 -13.47 3.18 28.57
CA THR A 99 -13.30 3.13 27.12
C THR A 99 -11.86 2.77 26.79
N GLU A 100 -11.64 1.53 26.36
CA GLU A 100 -10.38 1.10 25.76
C GLU A 100 -10.28 1.61 24.33
N ARG A 101 -9.07 1.89 23.86
CA ARG A 101 -8.81 2.31 22.48
C ARG A 101 -7.69 1.51 21.84
N VAL A 102 -7.89 1.13 20.58
CA VAL A 102 -6.89 0.46 19.77
C VAL A 102 -6.57 1.32 18.54
N PHE A 103 -5.31 1.37 18.15
CA PHE A 103 -4.86 2.01 16.93
C PHE A 103 -4.21 0.98 16.03
N ALA A 104 -4.55 1.00 14.76
CA ALA A 104 -4.05 0.05 13.76
C ALA A 104 -3.99 0.66 12.37
N SER A 105 -3.26 0.03 11.47
CA SER A 105 -3.23 0.41 10.05
C SER A 105 -4.44 -0.10 9.26
N GLU A 106 -5.24 -1.03 9.83
CA GLU A 106 -6.40 -1.60 9.16
C GLU A 106 -7.56 -1.84 10.13
N SER A 107 -8.78 -1.54 9.70
CA SER A 107 -10.01 -1.66 10.50
C SER A 107 -10.34 -3.09 10.95
N VAL A 108 -9.87 -4.11 10.22
CA VAL A 108 -10.09 -5.53 10.57
C VAL A 108 -9.50 -5.93 11.92
N VAL A 109 -8.49 -5.22 12.40
CA VAL A 109 -7.88 -5.46 13.72
C VAL A 109 -8.91 -5.27 14.83
N CYS A 110 -9.82 -4.30 14.70
CA CYS A 110 -10.87 -4.05 15.67
C CYS A 110 -11.74 -5.30 15.88
N LYS A 111 -12.26 -5.87 14.80
CA LYS A 111 -13.08 -7.10 14.87
C LYS A 111 -12.31 -8.28 15.45
N ALA A 112 -11.02 -8.43 15.09
CA ALA A 112 -10.19 -9.52 15.58
C ALA A 112 -9.92 -9.46 17.09
N LEU A 113 -9.91 -8.24 17.66
CA LEU A 113 -9.65 -7.99 19.06
C LEU A 113 -10.92 -7.72 19.89
N GLY A 114 -12.11 -7.73 19.27
CA GLY A 114 -13.37 -7.45 19.96
C GLY A 114 -13.66 -5.97 20.17
N PHE A 115 -13.02 -5.08 19.40
CA PHE A 115 -13.29 -3.64 19.41
C PHE A 115 -14.33 -3.28 18.36
N GLU A 116 -15.12 -2.27 18.63
CA GLU A 116 -15.96 -1.60 17.64
C GLU A 116 -15.10 -0.63 16.81
N MET A 117 -15.46 -0.51 15.53
CA MET A 117 -14.85 0.48 14.65
C MET A 117 -15.34 1.87 15.05
N ASP A 118 -14.41 2.78 15.36
CA ASP A 118 -14.76 4.17 15.64
C ASP A 118 -14.57 5.04 14.38
N ARG A 119 -13.33 5.33 14.01
CA ARG A 119 -13.03 6.14 12.84
C ARG A 119 -11.59 6.03 12.37
N ASP A 120 -11.34 6.50 11.16
CA ASP A 120 -9.98 6.82 10.70
C ASP A 120 -9.44 8.05 11.44
N VAL A 121 -8.14 8.08 11.72
CA VAL A 121 -7.44 9.28 12.19
C VAL A 121 -7.28 10.20 10.97
N ALA A 122 -7.73 11.43 11.10
CA ALA A 122 -7.73 12.38 9.99
C ALA A 122 -6.30 12.78 9.55
N PRO A 123 -6.11 13.25 8.31
CA PRO A 123 -4.83 13.81 7.88
C PRO A 123 -4.33 14.92 8.80
N GLY A 124 -3.08 14.84 9.25
CA GLY A 124 -2.48 15.81 10.16
C GLY A 124 -3.02 15.81 11.58
N GLU A 125 -3.89 14.84 11.94
CA GLU A 125 -4.45 14.72 13.27
C GLU A 125 -3.50 14.00 14.22
N ALA A 126 -3.49 14.47 15.47
CA ALA A 126 -2.96 13.76 16.62
C ALA A 126 -4.08 13.38 17.59
N VAL A 127 -3.99 12.17 18.12
CA VAL A 127 -4.89 11.61 19.14
C VAL A 127 -4.08 11.27 20.37
N ILE A 128 -4.54 11.68 21.52
CA ILE A 128 -3.90 11.45 22.83
C ILE A 128 -4.82 10.60 23.70
N VAL A 129 -4.26 9.55 24.30
CA VAL A 129 -4.90 8.74 25.32
C VAL A 129 -4.00 8.75 26.55
N ARG A 130 -4.46 9.37 27.63
CA ARG A 130 -3.72 9.48 28.90
C ARG A 130 -3.79 8.19 29.70
N MET A 131 -2.90 8.06 30.69
CA MET A 131 -2.88 6.90 31.60
C MET A 131 -4.15 6.75 32.44
N ASP A 132 -4.90 7.82 32.64
CA ASP A 132 -6.20 7.83 33.35
C ASP A 132 -7.38 7.52 32.41
N GLY A 133 -7.11 7.23 31.12
CA GLY A 133 -8.12 6.96 30.08
C GLY A 133 -8.71 8.22 29.44
N SER A 134 -8.34 9.42 29.87
CA SER A 134 -8.79 10.64 29.23
C SER A 134 -8.30 10.71 27.79
N PHE A 135 -9.13 11.27 26.91
CA PHE A 135 -8.97 11.29 25.46
C PHE A 135 -9.09 12.70 24.93
N SER A 136 -8.19 13.06 24.04
CA SER A 136 -8.26 14.29 23.26
C SER A 136 -7.70 14.09 21.86
N SER A 137 -8.19 14.87 20.90
CA SER A 137 -7.66 14.88 19.54
C SER A 137 -7.66 16.28 18.94
N LYS A 138 -6.75 16.51 18.01
CA LYS A 138 -6.60 17.78 17.31
C LYS A 138 -5.94 17.61 15.97
N VAL A 139 -6.45 18.27 14.93
CA VAL A 139 -5.73 18.44 13.66
C VAL A 139 -4.58 19.42 13.92
N CYS A 140 -3.36 18.93 13.80
CA CYS A 140 -2.12 19.65 14.11
C CYS A 140 -1.43 20.28 12.90
N HIS A 141 -1.88 19.97 11.67
CA HIS A 141 -1.37 20.63 10.46
C HIS A 141 -2.34 21.74 10.03
N PRO A 142 -1.85 22.95 9.65
CA PRO A 142 -2.73 24.06 9.30
C PRO A 142 -3.53 23.83 8.00
N GLU A 143 -2.97 23.10 7.07
CA GLU A 143 -3.56 22.83 5.75
C GLU A 143 -3.40 21.33 5.39
N PRO A 144 -4.15 20.42 6.04
CA PRO A 144 -4.11 19.01 5.69
C PRO A 144 -4.84 18.78 4.36
N VAL A 145 -4.33 17.86 3.54
CA VAL A 145 -4.95 17.46 2.27
C VAL A 145 -5.13 15.95 2.26
N HIS A 146 -6.37 15.48 2.11
CA HIS A 146 -6.65 14.05 2.18
C HIS A 146 -6.39 13.35 0.83
N THR A 147 -5.23 12.70 0.70
CA THR A 147 -4.77 11.99 -0.49
C THR A 147 -4.15 10.64 -0.13
N PRO A 148 -4.97 9.66 0.34
CA PRO A 148 -4.46 8.36 0.75
C PRO A 148 -3.88 7.58 -0.43
N CYS A 149 -2.99 6.65 -0.14
CA CYS A 149 -2.34 5.81 -1.14
C CYS A 149 -3.35 4.87 -1.81
N ILE A 150 -3.57 5.02 -3.12
CA ILE A 150 -4.51 4.16 -3.87
C ILE A 150 -4.07 2.69 -3.89
N PHE A 151 -2.76 2.42 -3.75
CA PHE A 151 -2.22 1.08 -3.77
C PHE A 151 -2.62 0.23 -2.54
N GLU A 152 -3.10 0.87 -1.48
CA GLU A 152 -3.73 0.17 -0.36
C GLU A 152 -4.98 -0.60 -0.85
N HIS A 153 -5.81 0.02 -1.68
CA HIS A 153 -7.01 -0.61 -2.23
C HIS A 153 -6.70 -1.65 -3.31
N VAL A 154 -5.62 -1.44 -4.09
CA VAL A 154 -5.19 -2.39 -5.12
C VAL A 154 -4.65 -3.67 -4.48
N TYR A 155 -3.73 -3.55 -3.50
CA TYR A 155 -2.92 -4.69 -3.06
C TYR A 155 -2.77 -4.84 -1.53
N PHE A 156 -2.36 -3.76 -0.80
CA PHE A 156 -1.85 -3.93 0.56
C PHE A 156 -2.93 -4.29 1.58
N ALA A 157 -4.03 -3.56 1.56
CA ALA A 157 -5.09 -3.76 2.54
C ALA A 157 -5.79 -5.11 2.35
N ARG A 158 -6.22 -5.68 3.44
CA ARG A 158 -7.06 -6.88 3.42
C ARG A 158 -8.41 -6.55 2.78
N PRO A 159 -9.01 -7.47 2.02
CA PRO A 159 -10.28 -7.21 1.34
C PRO A 159 -11.44 -6.90 2.31
N ASP A 160 -11.38 -7.36 3.54
CA ASP A 160 -12.36 -7.13 4.59
C ASP A 160 -12.14 -5.81 5.37
N SER A 161 -11.16 -4.99 4.97
CA SER A 161 -10.90 -3.66 5.53
C SER A 161 -11.76 -2.58 4.88
N VAL A 162 -12.04 -1.54 5.68
CA VAL A 162 -12.54 -0.24 5.21
C VAL A 162 -11.49 0.81 5.61
N LEU A 163 -11.04 1.61 4.67
CA LEU A 163 -10.02 2.65 4.87
C LEU A 163 -10.56 3.98 4.35
N ASP A 164 -10.56 5.01 5.17
CA ASP A 164 -11.06 6.35 4.82
C ASP A 164 -12.47 6.32 4.19
N GLY A 165 -13.36 5.46 4.74
CA GLY A 165 -14.72 5.24 4.23
C GLY A 165 -14.81 4.35 3.00
N VAL A 166 -13.70 3.93 2.39
CA VAL A 166 -13.67 3.09 1.19
C VAL A 166 -13.57 1.61 1.53
N SER A 167 -14.54 0.82 1.11
CA SER A 167 -14.49 -0.65 1.18
C SER A 167 -13.46 -1.20 0.19
N VAL A 168 -12.42 -1.87 0.70
CA VAL A 168 -11.41 -2.51 -0.14
C VAL A 168 -12.02 -3.59 -1.04
N HIS A 169 -12.96 -4.39 -0.50
CA HIS A 169 -13.70 -5.38 -1.27
C HIS A 169 -14.52 -4.73 -2.39
N GLY A 170 -15.30 -3.67 -2.06
CA GLY A 170 -16.09 -2.94 -3.04
C GLY A 170 -15.24 -2.30 -4.14
N ALA A 171 -14.10 -1.72 -3.80
CA ALA A 171 -13.16 -1.16 -4.77
C ALA A 171 -12.65 -2.23 -5.74
N ARG A 172 -12.25 -3.41 -5.24
CA ARG A 172 -11.77 -4.51 -6.08
C ARG A 172 -12.84 -5.12 -6.97
N LEU A 173 -14.10 -5.18 -6.53
CA LEU A 173 -15.23 -5.55 -7.40
C LEU A 173 -15.35 -4.55 -8.56
N ARG A 174 -15.37 -3.24 -8.26
CA ARG A 174 -15.48 -2.20 -9.30
C ARG A 174 -14.30 -2.20 -10.26
N MET A 175 -13.08 -2.50 -9.80
CA MET A 175 -11.92 -2.70 -10.68
C MET A 175 -12.17 -3.85 -11.68
N GLY A 176 -12.73 -4.96 -11.22
CA GLY A 176 -13.09 -6.10 -12.07
C GLY A 176 -14.16 -5.73 -13.11
N ALA A 177 -15.22 -5.04 -12.70
CA ALA A 177 -16.28 -4.56 -13.59
C ALA A 177 -15.74 -3.56 -14.63
N ALA A 178 -14.82 -2.65 -14.25
CA ALA A 178 -14.21 -1.70 -15.18
C ALA A 178 -13.34 -2.43 -16.23
N LEU A 179 -12.55 -3.41 -15.82
CA LEU A 179 -11.78 -4.27 -16.74
C LEU A 179 -12.70 -5.02 -17.71
N ALA A 180 -13.83 -5.56 -17.24
CA ALA A 180 -14.79 -6.25 -18.09
C ALA A 180 -15.36 -5.33 -19.16
N ARG A 181 -15.82 -4.14 -18.78
CA ARG A 181 -16.31 -3.13 -19.75
C ARG A 181 -15.25 -2.76 -20.78
N ARG A 182 -13.99 -2.65 -20.36
CA ARG A 182 -12.89 -2.38 -21.25
C ARG A 182 -12.63 -3.54 -22.22
N ILE A 183 -12.65 -4.78 -21.77
CA ILE A 183 -12.50 -5.97 -22.61
C ILE A 183 -13.63 -6.03 -23.66
N GLN A 184 -14.88 -5.82 -23.25
CA GLN A 184 -16.03 -5.80 -24.16
C GLN A 184 -15.91 -4.73 -25.25
N ARG A 185 -15.33 -3.56 -24.90
CA ARG A 185 -15.10 -2.45 -25.85
C ARG A 185 -13.94 -2.71 -26.81
N GLU A 186 -12.79 -3.18 -26.30
CA GLU A 186 -11.55 -3.31 -27.09
C GLU A 186 -11.41 -4.68 -27.76
N TYR A 187 -12.00 -5.71 -27.19
CA TYR A 187 -11.95 -7.09 -27.66
C TYR A 187 -13.36 -7.72 -27.69
N PRO A 188 -14.31 -7.22 -28.50
CA PRO A 188 -15.70 -7.71 -28.47
C PRO A 188 -15.79 -9.21 -28.77
N ASP A 189 -14.89 -9.74 -29.61
CA ASP A 189 -14.77 -11.17 -29.92
C ASP A 189 -13.62 -11.82 -29.14
N HIS A 190 -13.51 -11.54 -27.84
CA HIS A 190 -12.36 -11.90 -26.99
C HIS A 190 -12.07 -13.41 -26.93
N GLY A 191 -13.05 -14.26 -27.14
CA GLY A 191 -12.89 -15.72 -27.13
C GLY A 191 -12.43 -16.31 -25.79
N ILE A 192 -12.58 -15.57 -24.68
CA ILE A 192 -12.23 -16.05 -23.33
C ILE A 192 -13.21 -17.15 -22.93
N GLU A 193 -12.70 -18.32 -22.55
CA GLU A 193 -13.47 -19.47 -22.10
C GLU A 193 -13.47 -19.62 -20.57
N ALA A 194 -12.48 -19.04 -19.88
CA ALA A 194 -12.43 -19.00 -18.41
C ALA A 194 -11.59 -17.81 -17.92
N VAL A 195 -11.98 -17.25 -16.77
CA VAL A 195 -11.19 -16.26 -16.03
C VAL A 195 -10.54 -16.94 -14.83
N VAL A 196 -9.21 -16.78 -14.71
CA VAL A 196 -8.39 -17.41 -13.68
C VAL A 196 -7.66 -16.34 -12.87
N PRO A 197 -7.88 -16.23 -11.54
CA PRO A 197 -7.17 -15.27 -10.72
C PRO A 197 -5.74 -15.70 -10.42
N VAL A 198 -4.86 -14.71 -10.24
CA VAL A 198 -3.62 -14.91 -9.50
C VAL A 198 -3.95 -14.86 -7.99
N PRO A 199 -3.75 -15.94 -7.24
CA PRO A 199 -4.10 -15.96 -5.82
C PRO A 199 -3.10 -15.18 -4.96
N ASP A 200 -3.53 -14.44 -3.92
CA ASP A 200 -4.92 -14.29 -3.48
C ASP A 200 -5.52 -12.94 -3.95
N SER A 201 -4.69 -11.95 -4.29
CA SER A 201 -5.05 -10.53 -4.52
C SER A 201 -5.89 -10.28 -5.77
N GLY A 202 -5.65 -11.02 -6.85
CA GLY A 202 -6.43 -10.91 -8.09
C GLY A 202 -7.85 -11.52 -8.03
N ARG A 203 -8.18 -12.28 -6.97
CA ARG A 203 -9.39 -13.09 -6.92
C ARG A 203 -10.69 -12.30 -7.02
N ILE A 204 -10.82 -11.20 -6.26
CA ILE A 204 -12.07 -10.43 -6.19
C ILE A 204 -12.36 -9.74 -7.52
N ALA A 205 -11.36 -9.09 -8.10
CA ALA A 205 -11.49 -8.45 -9.40
C ALA A 205 -11.77 -9.47 -10.51
N ALA A 206 -11.09 -10.64 -10.50
CA ALA A 206 -11.31 -11.71 -11.46
C ALA A 206 -12.73 -12.30 -11.37
N MET A 207 -13.26 -12.44 -10.16
CA MET A 207 -14.62 -12.94 -9.95
C MET A 207 -15.64 -12.02 -10.59
N GLU A 208 -15.58 -10.73 -10.28
CA GLU A 208 -16.51 -9.74 -10.83
C GLU A 208 -16.36 -9.61 -12.35
N LEU A 209 -15.12 -9.57 -12.85
CA LEU A 209 -14.84 -9.54 -14.27
C LEU A 209 -15.46 -10.74 -14.99
N ALA A 210 -15.34 -11.94 -14.43
CA ALA A 210 -15.94 -13.15 -15.01
C ALA A 210 -17.48 -13.07 -15.05
N MET A 211 -18.10 -12.54 -14.00
CA MET A 211 -19.55 -12.33 -13.93
C MET A 211 -20.02 -11.34 -15.00
N GLU A 212 -19.37 -10.21 -15.14
CA GLU A 212 -19.69 -9.17 -16.14
C GLU A 212 -19.49 -9.63 -17.58
N LEU A 213 -18.48 -10.47 -17.83
CA LEU A 213 -18.26 -11.08 -19.16
C LEU A 213 -19.19 -12.27 -19.44
N GLY A 214 -19.87 -12.82 -18.44
CA GLY A 214 -20.68 -14.02 -18.57
C GLY A 214 -19.87 -15.29 -18.83
N VAL A 215 -18.59 -15.34 -18.39
CA VAL A 215 -17.70 -16.49 -18.56
C VAL A 215 -17.40 -17.16 -17.22
N PRO A 216 -17.05 -18.46 -17.18
CA PRO A 216 -16.72 -19.15 -15.95
C PRO A 216 -15.52 -18.55 -15.22
N PHE A 217 -15.67 -18.33 -13.91
CA PHE A 217 -14.55 -18.11 -12.97
C PHE A 217 -13.97 -19.46 -12.55
N ARG A 218 -12.66 -19.64 -12.60
CA ARG A 218 -11.96 -20.88 -12.30
C ARG A 218 -10.73 -20.67 -11.43
N GLU A 219 -10.60 -21.45 -10.37
CA GLU A 219 -9.42 -21.48 -9.49
C GLU A 219 -8.31 -22.34 -10.14
N GLY A 220 -7.67 -21.84 -11.20
CA GLY A 220 -6.64 -22.58 -11.93
C GLY A 220 -5.29 -22.66 -11.23
N PHE A 221 -5.04 -21.81 -10.23
CA PHE A 221 -3.81 -21.81 -9.44
C PHE A 221 -4.07 -22.05 -7.97
N VAL A 222 -3.26 -22.92 -7.35
CA VAL A 222 -3.31 -23.23 -5.92
C VAL A 222 -2.03 -22.76 -5.25
N LYS A 223 -2.20 -21.92 -4.23
CA LYS A 223 -1.09 -21.41 -3.42
C LYS A 223 -0.71 -22.41 -2.33
N ASN A 224 0.57 -22.72 -2.22
CA ASN A 224 1.08 -23.53 -1.11
C ASN A 224 1.05 -22.69 0.19
N ARG A 225 0.13 -23.02 1.08
CA ARG A 225 -0.11 -22.31 2.34
C ARG A 225 1.03 -22.45 3.36
N TYR A 226 1.90 -23.43 3.19
CA TYR A 226 3.01 -23.70 4.10
C TYR A 226 4.28 -22.90 3.79
N ILE A 227 4.29 -22.18 2.67
CA ILE A 227 5.44 -21.36 2.26
C ILE A 227 5.07 -19.87 2.43
N GLY A 228 5.77 -19.19 3.35
CA GLY A 228 5.58 -17.79 3.65
C GLY A 228 5.93 -16.84 2.47
N ARG A 229 5.65 -15.52 2.64
CA ARG A 229 5.96 -14.48 1.64
C ARG A 229 7.47 -14.41 1.38
N THR A 230 7.91 -14.55 0.11
CA THR A 230 9.32 -14.50 -0.31
C THR A 230 9.70 -13.21 -1.04
N PHE A 231 8.86 -12.16 -0.99
CA PHE A 231 9.17 -10.87 -1.61
C PHE A 231 10.42 -10.19 -1.04
N ILE A 232 10.84 -10.59 0.16
CA ILE A 232 11.96 -10.01 0.93
C ILE A 232 13.28 -10.79 0.73
N MET A 233 13.34 -11.84 -0.10
CA MET A 233 14.57 -12.60 -0.32
C MET A 233 15.51 -11.93 -1.33
N PRO A 234 16.80 -11.72 -0.99
CA PRO A 234 17.81 -11.24 -1.92
C PRO A 234 18.19 -12.32 -2.95
N GLY A 235 18.26 -11.96 -4.23
CA GLY A 235 18.78 -12.78 -5.32
C GLY A 235 17.73 -13.24 -6.36
N GLN A 236 18.02 -12.98 -7.65
CA GLN A 236 17.11 -13.33 -8.77
C GLN A 236 16.97 -14.85 -9.00
N SER A 237 18.01 -15.64 -8.78
CA SER A 237 17.99 -17.10 -8.97
C SER A 237 17.10 -17.79 -7.93
N MET A 238 17.17 -17.39 -6.65
CA MET A 238 16.31 -17.96 -5.60
C MET A 238 14.83 -17.55 -5.76
N ARG A 239 14.54 -16.43 -6.41
CA ARG A 239 13.16 -15.99 -6.69
C ARG A 239 12.49 -16.84 -7.80
N LYS A 240 13.23 -17.29 -8.82
CA LYS A 240 12.69 -18.16 -9.89
C LYS A 240 12.19 -19.50 -9.37
N ASP A 241 12.95 -20.14 -8.49
CA ASP A 241 12.56 -21.42 -7.87
C ASP A 241 11.47 -21.26 -6.81
N SER A 242 11.34 -20.06 -6.24
CA SER A 242 10.37 -19.80 -5.17
C SER A 242 8.92 -19.71 -5.69
N VAL A 243 8.67 -19.26 -6.92
CA VAL A 243 7.32 -19.22 -7.52
C VAL A 243 6.81 -20.65 -7.75
N LYS A 244 7.65 -21.56 -8.32
CA LYS A 244 7.30 -22.99 -8.49
C LYS A 244 6.95 -23.69 -7.20
N LYS A 245 7.61 -23.33 -6.09
CA LYS A 245 7.33 -23.92 -4.78
C LYS A 245 6.05 -23.38 -4.13
N LYS A 246 5.62 -22.20 -4.56
CA LYS A 246 4.51 -21.48 -3.94
C LYS A 246 3.19 -21.63 -4.66
N LEU A 247 3.22 -21.84 -5.97
CA LEU A 247 2.04 -21.87 -6.82
C LEU A 247 2.09 -23.11 -7.70
N ASN A 248 0.98 -23.85 -7.76
CA ASN A 248 0.76 -24.96 -8.67
C ASN A 248 -0.43 -24.68 -9.57
N SER A 249 -0.36 -25.11 -10.84
CA SER A 249 -1.47 -25.07 -11.79
C SER A 249 -2.32 -26.34 -11.69
N ILE A 250 -3.63 -26.21 -11.88
CA ILE A 250 -4.57 -27.33 -12.03
C ILE A 250 -4.76 -27.52 -13.54
N GLU A 251 -4.20 -28.57 -14.11
CA GLU A 251 -4.18 -28.84 -15.55
C GLU A 251 -5.58 -28.83 -16.17
N GLU A 252 -6.57 -29.43 -15.50
CA GLU A 252 -7.98 -29.48 -15.97
C GLU A 252 -8.61 -28.10 -16.20
N GLU A 253 -8.13 -27.06 -15.52
CA GLU A 253 -8.65 -25.70 -15.67
C GLU A 253 -8.02 -24.96 -16.87
N PHE A 254 -6.90 -25.44 -17.41
CA PHE A 254 -6.18 -24.82 -18.50
C PHE A 254 -6.26 -25.60 -19.82
N ALA A 255 -6.24 -26.94 -19.76
CA ALA A 255 -6.07 -27.80 -20.92
C ALA A 255 -7.09 -27.49 -22.04
N GLY A 256 -6.59 -27.11 -23.22
CA GLY A 256 -7.36 -26.81 -24.42
C GLY A 256 -8.17 -25.51 -24.41
N LYS A 257 -8.08 -24.69 -23.34
CA LYS A 257 -8.91 -23.49 -23.15
C LYS A 257 -8.17 -22.21 -23.49
N ALA A 258 -8.93 -21.19 -23.88
CA ALA A 258 -8.50 -19.80 -23.92
C ALA A 258 -8.80 -19.14 -22.56
N VAL A 259 -7.77 -18.83 -21.79
CA VAL A 259 -7.92 -18.35 -20.42
C VAL A 259 -7.48 -16.90 -20.26
N LEU A 260 -8.23 -16.12 -19.49
CA LEU A 260 -7.83 -14.79 -19.03
C LEU A 260 -7.30 -14.89 -17.59
N ILE A 261 -6.02 -14.61 -17.40
CA ILE A 261 -5.40 -14.50 -16.09
C ILE A 261 -5.58 -13.07 -15.58
N VAL A 262 -6.02 -12.91 -14.33
CA VAL A 262 -6.23 -11.59 -13.70
C VAL A 262 -5.35 -11.47 -12.45
N ASP A 263 -4.53 -10.44 -12.40
CA ASP A 263 -3.69 -10.09 -11.25
C ASP A 263 -4.02 -8.68 -10.74
N ASP A 264 -3.59 -8.37 -9.52
CA ASP A 264 -3.72 -7.03 -8.95
C ASP A 264 -2.84 -6.00 -9.67
N SER A 265 -1.60 -6.35 -9.96
CA SER A 265 -0.61 -5.45 -10.55
C SER A 265 0.57 -6.21 -11.17
N ILE A 266 1.27 -5.58 -12.11
CA ILE A 266 2.49 -6.10 -12.74
C ILE A 266 3.64 -5.15 -12.44
N VAL A 267 4.59 -5.58 -11.59
CA VAL A 267 5.75 -4.74 -11.22
C VAL A 267 6.97 -5.08 -12.09
N ARG A 268 7.61 -6.22 -11.85
CA ARG A 268 8.82 -6.67 -12.59
C ARG A 268 8.51 -7.56 -13.80
N GLY A 269 7.30 -8.05 -13.93
CA GLY A 269 6.87 -8.98 -14.97
C GLY A 269 7.39 -10.43 -14.84
N ASN A 270 8.39 -10.68 -13.99
CA ASN A 270 8.96 -12.02 -13.82
C ASN A 270 7.95 -13.04 -13.26
N THR A 271 7.14 -12.61 -12.27
CA THR A 271 6.07 -13.43 -11.69
C THR A 271 4.98 -13.69 -12.71
N SER A 272 4.52 -12.64 -13.40
CA SER A 272 3.48 -12.75 -14.43
C SER A 272 3.90 -13.65 -15.57
N ARG A 273 5.15 -13.49 -16.08
CA ARG A 273 5.72 -14.40 -17.08
C ARG A 273 5.71 -15.85 -16.61
N ARG A 274 6.13 -16.11 -15.36
CA ARG A 274 6.16 -17.48 -14.83
C ARG A 274 4.77 -18.08 -14.68
N ILE A 275 3.78 -17.29 -14.28
CA ILE A 275 2.37 -17.69 -14.20
C ILE A 275 1.84 -18.06 -15.59
N VAL A 276 2.16 -17.26 -16.60
CA VAL A 276 1.80 -17.52 -18.00
C VAL A 276 2.47 -18.82 -18.51
N GLU A 277 3.76 -19.01 -18.22
CA GLU A 277 4.47 -20.26 -18.54
C GLU A 277 3.76 -21.47 -17.91
N MET A 278 3.36 -21.38 -16.64
CA MET A 278 2.64 -22.47 -15.94
C MET A 278 1.27 -22.76 -16.56
N ALA A 279 0.52 -21.74 -17.01
CA ALA A 279 -0.75 -21.93 -17.71
C ALA A 279 -0.54 -22.63 -19.06
N LYS A 280 0.50 -22.26 -19.80
CA LYS A 280 0.89 -22.92 -21.08
C LYS A 280 1.38 -24.35 -20.85
N GLU A 281 2.22 -24.56 -19.82
CA GLU A 281 2.67 -25.90 -19.40
C GLU A 281 1.48 -26.82 -19.03
N ALA A 282 0.40 -26.23 -18.46
CA ALA A 282 -0.86 -26.91 -18.14
C ALA A 282 -1.80 -27.06 -19.35
N GLY A 283 -1.37 -26.72 -20.56
CA GLY A 283 -2.10 -26.98 -21.79
C GLY A 283 -3.09 -25.89 -22.23
N ALA A 284 -2.99 -24.66 -21.72
CA ALA A 284 -3.80 -23.55 -22.22
C ALA A 284 -3.56 -23.32 -23.70
N LYS A 285 -4.65 -23.17 -24.48
CA LYS A 285 -4.62 -22.89 -25.91
C LYS A 285 -4.24 -21.45 -26.20
N HIS A 286 -4.84 -20.52 -25.47
CA HIS A 286 -4.54 -19.10 -25.47
C HIS A 286 -4.45 -18.60 -24.03
N VAL A 287 -3.55 -17.65 -23.80
CA VAL A 287 -3.37 -17.02 -22.50
C VAL A 287 -3.44 -15.51 -22.66
N PHE A 288 -4.46 -14.92 -22.09
CA PHE A 288 -4.66 -13.48 -21.96
C PHE A 288 -4.33 -13.03 -20.56
N PHE A 289 -3.97 -11.78 -20.37
CA PHE A 289 -3.63 -11.26 -19.05
C PHE A 289 -4.24 -9.87 -18.83
N ALA A 290 -4.86 -9.68 -17.66
CA ALA A 290 -5.37 -8.38 -17.22
C ALA A 290 -4.80 -8.01 -15.83
N SER A 291 -4.40 -6.75 -15.70
CA SER A 291 -3.96 -6.15 -14.43
C SER A 291 -5.04 -5.21 -13.91
N SER A 292 -5.44 -5.37 -12.64
CA SER A 292 -6.41 -4.48 -11.98
C SER A 292 -5.84 -3.10 -11.66
N ALA A 293 -4.53 -2.91 -11.80
CA ALA A 293 -3.85 -1.63 -11.70
C ALA A 293 -3.29 -1.17 -13.05
N PRO A 294 -3.09 0.14 -13.24
CA PRO A 294 -2.33 0.71 -14.35
C PRO A 294 -0.86 0.24 -14.36
N PRO A 295 -0.12 0.48 -15.47
CA PRO A 295 1.32 0.22 -15.50
C PRO A 295 2.07 1.00 -14.41
N ILE A 296 2.91 0.31 -13.63
CA ILE A 296 3.76 0.94 -12.62
C ILE A 296 5.03 1.42 -13.33
N VAL A 297 5.20 2.75 -13.40
CA VAL A 297 6.29 3.37 -14.16
C VAL A 297 7.17 4.30 -13.31
N HIS A 298 6.68 4.72 -12.14
CA HIS A 298 7.38 5.64 -11.24
C HIS A 298 7.68 5.01 -9.88
N PRO A 299 8.80 5.37 -9.22
CA PRO A 299 9.12 4.88 -7.89
C PRO A 299 8.13 5.40 -6.85
N ASN A 300 7.73 4.56 -5.90
CA ASN A 300 7.03 5.04 -4.72
C ASN A 300 8.04 5.54 -3.67
N VAL A 301 7.77 6.70 -3.06
CA VAL A 301 8.59 7.31 -2.00
C VAL A 301 7.87 7.35 -0.65
N TYR A 302 6.67 6.78 -0.57
CA TYR A 302 5.77 6.84 0.56
C TYR A 302 5.67 5.51 1.34
N GLY A 303 6.79 4.77 1.41
CA GLY A 303 6.88 3.58 2.25
C GLY A 303 6.54 2.26 1.56
N ILE A 304 6.22 2.25 0.26
CA ILE A 304 6.11 1.02 -0.51
C ILE A 304 7.52 0.59 -0.95
N ASP A 305 7.95 -0.62 -0.55
CA ASP A 305 9.24 -1.18 -1.00
C ASP A 305 9.12 -1.65 -2.46
N MET A 306 9.17 -0.71 -3.37
CA MET A 306 9.23 -0.98 -4.80
C MET A 306 10.68 -1.07 -5.27
N PRO A 307 10.95 -1.86 -6.34
CA PRO A 307 12.29 -1.97 -6.94
C PRO A 307 12.74 -0.63 -7.56
N ALA A 308 13.99 -0.58 -8.00
CA ALA A 308 14.48 0.53 -8.79
C ALA A 308 13.72 0.63 -10.13
N ARG A 309 13.60 1.84 -10.68
CA ARG A 309 12.81 2.14 -11.90
C ARG A 309 13.14 1.23 -13.09
N ASN A 310 14.41 0.94 -13.28
CA ASN A 310 14.89 0.04 -14.35
C ASN A 310 14.47 -1.44 -14.19
N GLU A 311 13.97 -1.82 -13.02
CA GLU A 311 13.44 -3.15 -12.76
C GLU A 311 11.93 -3.26 -13.07
N TYR A 312 11.23 -2.15 -13.31
CA TYR A 312 9.82 -2.18 -13.71
C TYR A 312 9.70 -2.68 -15.15
N VAL A 313 8.80 -3.63 -15.36
CA VAL A 313 8.55 -4.13 -16.70
C VAL A 313 7.98 -3.05 -17.61
N ALA A 314 7.22 -2.10 -17.07
CA ALA A 314 6.59 -1.02 -17.81
C ALA A 314 7.52 0.19 -18.05
N HIS A 315 8.72 0.24 -17.42
CA HIS A 315 9.62 1.38 -17.61
C HIS A 315 10.20 1.41 -19.01
N GLY A 316 9.89 2.48 -19.75
CA GLY A 316 10.38 2.69 -21.13
C GLY A 316 9.85 1.69 -22.16
N ARG A 317 8.75 0.98 -21.86
CA ARG A 317 8.13 0.01 -22.78
C ARG A 317 6.68 0.34 -23.04
N THR A 318 6.25 0.05 -24.25
CA THR A 318 4.84 0.02 -24.65
C THR A 318 4.15 -1.22 -24.08
N ILE A 319 2.82 -1.21 -24.03
CA ILE A 319 2.03 -2.38 -23.58
C ILE A 319 2.31 -3.59 -24.47
N GLU A 320 2.53 -3.38 -25.76
CA GLU A 320 2.85 -4.44 -26.71
C GLU A 320 4.21 -5.10 -26.41
N GLU A 321 5.23 -4.30 -26.09
CA GLU A 321 6.54 -4.83 -25.68
C GLU A 321 6.45 -5.58 -24.34
N ILE A 322 5.60 -5.10 -23.40
CA ILE A 322 5.35 -5.80 -22.14
C ILE A 322 4.62 -7.12 -22.39
N ARG A 323 3.65 -7.14 -23.30
CA ARG A 323 2.94 -8.34 -23.75
C ARG A 323 3.92 -9.42 -24.22
N GLU A 324 4.88 -9.03 -25.06
CA GLU A 324 5.93 -9.94 -25.57
C GLU A 324 6.83 -10.45 -24.44
N VAL A 325 7.26 -9.58 -23.49
CA VAL A 325 8.09 -9.94 -22.34
C VAL A 325 7.39 -10.95 -21.43
N ILE A 326 6.08 -10.78 -21.20
CA ILE A 326 5.27 -11.68 -20.37
C ILE A 326 4.91 -12.95 -21.16
N GLY A 327 4.76 -12.84 -22.47
CA GLY A 327 4.50 -13.94 -23.38
C GLY A 327 3.02 -14.32 -23.49
N VAL A 328 2.12 -13.34 -23.49
CA VAL A 328 0.66 -13.54 -23.62
C VAL A 328 0.15 -13.17 -25.00
N ASP A 329 -1.04 -13.65 -25.35
CA ASP A 329 -1.67 -13.35 -26.65
C ASP A 329 -2.15 -11.88 -26.69
N TRP A 330 -2.71 -11.35 -25.59
CA TRP A 330 -2.90 -9.93 -25.35
C TRP A 330 -2.81 -9.59 -23.87
N LEU A 331 -2.50 -8.31 -23.59
CA LEU A 331 -2.31 -7.75 -22.26
C LEU A 331 -3.18 -6.50 -22.10
N LEU A 332 -3.94 -6.44 -21.02
CA LEU A 332 -4.76 -5.29 -20.64
C LEU A 332 -4.37 -4.80 -19.26
N TYR A 333 -4.20 -3.49 -19.11
CA TYR A 333 -4.07 -2.83 -17.82
C TYR A 333 -5.33 -2.05 -17.51
N GLN A 334 -5.62 -1.84 -16.23
CA GLN A 334 -6.61 -0.86 -15.81
C GLN A 334 -6.19 0.54 -16.24
N GLU A 335 -7.13 1.42 -16.54
CA GLU A 335 -6.87 2.85 -16.74
C GLU A 335 -6.87 3.58 -15.38
N LEU A 336 -6.02 4.59 -15.22
CA LEU A 336 -5.93 5.31 -13.95
C LEU A 336 -7.25 6.02 -13.55
N PRO A 337 -7.97 6.67 -14.47
CA PRO A 337 -9.28 7.23 -14.14
C PRO A 337 -10.28 6.18 -13.65
N ASP A 338 -10.34 5.01 -14.30
CA ASP A 338 -11.23 3.91 -13.91
C ASP A 338 -10.86 3.32 -12.53
N LEU A 339 -9.56 3.26 -12.21
CA LEU A 339 -9.08 2.83 -10.90
C LEU A 339 -9.51 3.80 -9.81
N ILE A 340 -9.35 5.11 -10.04
CA ILE A 340 -9.78 6.16 -9.09
C ILE A 340 -11.29 6.10 -8.89
N GLU A 341 -12.07 6.02 -9.98
CA GLU A 341 -13.53 5.89 -9.91
C GLU A 341 -13.96 4.62 -9.15
N ALA A 342 -13.29 3.49 -9.39
CA ALA A 342 -13.55 2.24 -8.69
C ALA A 342 -13.35 2.38 -7.16
N CYS A 343 -12.35 3.12 -6.73
CA CYS A 343 -12.11 3.39 -5.32
C CYS A 343 -13.15 4.39 -4.76
N LEU A 344 -13.35 5.54 -5.37
CA LEU A 344 -14.29 6.56 -4.90
C LEU A 344 -15.73 6.04 -4.82
N GLY A 345 -16.16 5.23 -5.78
CA GLY A 345 -17.49 4.67 -5.82
C GLY A 345 -17.73 3.45 -4.91
N ALA A 346 -16.75 3.01 -4.16
CA ALA A 346 -16.82 1.78 -3.35
C ALA A 346 -17.25 2.00 -1.89
N GLY A 347 -17.61 3.20 -1.50
CA GLY A 347 -18.01 3.52 -0.15
C GLY A 347 -18.58 4.92 0.01
N ASP A 348 -18.88 5.26 1.25
CA ASP A 348 -19.28 6.58 1.68
C ASP A 348 -18.03 7.34 2.11
N THR A 349 -17.50 8.17 1.23
CA THR A 349 -16.24 8.88 1.43
C THR A 349 -16.28 10.30 0.85
N ASP A 350 -15.67 11.23 1.57
CA ASP A 350 -15.44 12.61 1.14
C ASP A 350 -14.11 12.77 0.36
N LEU A 351 -13.44 11.66 0.03
CA LEU A 351 -12.20 11.70 -0.72
C LEU A 351 -12.41 12.29 -2.11
N ALA A 352 -11.58 13.28 -2.47
CA ALA A 352 -11.56 13.87 -3.80
C ALA A 352 -10.48 13.26 -4.70
N SER A 353 -9.42 12.70 -4.12
CA SER A 353 -8.26 12.17 -4.86
C SER A 353 -7.46 11.18 -4.02
N PHE A 354 -6.51 10.51 -4.69
CA PHE A 354 -5.56 9.58 -4.09
C PHE A 354 -4.12 9.94 -4.45
N ASP A 355 -3.15 9.48 -3.64
CA ASP A 355 -1.78 9.35 -4.12
C ASP A 355 -1.71 8.23 -5.17
N CYS A 356 -1.44 8.63 -6.40
CA CYS A 356 -1.27 7.76 -7.57
C CYS A 356 0.16 7.81 -8.12
N SER A 357 1.12 8.30 -7.35
CA SER A 357 2.47 8.65 -7.80
C SER A 357 3.22 7.51 -8.51
N CYS A 358 2.98 6.25 -8.15
CA CYS A 358 3.59 5.11 -8.83
C CYS A 358 3.10 4.90 -10.27
N PHE A 359 1.95 5.48 -10.65
CA PHE A 359 1.38 5.41 -11.98
C PHE A 359 1.65 6.67 -12.81
N ASN A 360 1.42 7.88 -12.23
CA ASN A 360 1.47 9.16 -12.95
C ASN A 360 2.72 10.00 -12.66
N GLY A 361 3.50 9.68 -11.61
CA GLY A 361 4.68 10.46 -11.21
C GLY A 361 4.38 11.75 -10.48
N GLU A 362 3.12 12.00 -10.11
CA GLU A 362 2.69 13.17 -9.35
C GLU A 362 2.76 12.85 -7.85
N TYR A 363 3.73 13.46 -7.17
CA TYR A 363 3.97 13.23 -5.74
C TYR A 363 3.23 14.26 -4.89
N VAL A 364 2.25 13.83 -4.10
CA VAL A 364 1.32 14.70 -3.36
C VAL A 364 1.97 15.57 -2.29
N THR A 365 3.13 15.19 -1.77
CA THR A 365 3.89 16.02 -0.80
C THR A 365 4.69 17.14 -1.45
N GLY A 366 4.81 17.17 -2.78
CA GLY A 366 5.70 18.08 -3.48
C GLY A 366 7.18 17.77 -3.23
N GLY A 367 8.08 18.62 -3.75
CA GLY A 367 9.52 18.58 -3.45
C GLY A 367 10.30 17.34 -3.93
N ILE A 368 9.65 16.37 -4.57
CA ILE A 368 10.28 15.17 -5.09
C ILE A 368 10.89 15.48 -6.46
N THR A 369 12.23 15.60 -6.49
CA THR A 369 12.99 15.87 -7.70
C THR A 369 13.56 14.60 -8.30
N GLU A 370 13.94 14.64 -9.59
CA GLU A 370 14.65 13.53 -10.24
C GLU A 370 15.96 13.18 -9.54
N GLU A 371 16.66 14.17 -8.98
CA GLU A 371 17.88 13.96 -8.20
C GLU A 371 17.60 13.17 -6.91
N TYR A 372 16.50 13.50 -6.21
CA TYR A 372 16.04 12.76 -5.03
C TYR A 372 15.68 11.32 -5.41
N LEU A 373 14.92 11.12 -6.49
CA LEU A 373 14.54 9.79 -6.98
C LEU A 373 15.79 8.96 -7.32
N ALA A 374 16.77 9.53 -8.04
CA ALA A 374 18.01 8.84 -8.35
C ALA A 374 18.80 8.45 -7.08
N LYS A 375 18.83 9.31 -6.06
CA LYS A 375 19.44 9.00 -4.76
C LYS A 375 18.73 7.83 -4.07
N VAL A 376 17.39 7.83 -4.02
CA VAL A 376 16.59 6.74 -3.43
C VAL A 376 16.81 5.44 -4.19
N GLU A 377 16.82 5.47 -5.51
CA GLU A 377 17.07 4.30 -6.37
C GLU A 377 18.46 3.69 -6.14
N SER A 378 19.48 4.53 -6.00
CA SER A 378 20.85 4.05 -5.72
C SER A 378 20.95 3.27 -4.41
N MET A 379 20.12 3.62 -3.41
CA MET A 379 20.05 2.93 -2.12
C MET A 379 19.23 1.64 -2.18
N ARG A 380 18.26 1.55 -3.11
CA ARG A 380 17.34 0.40 -3.24
C ARG A 380 17.84 -0.73 -4.12
N ASN A 381 18.88 -0.48 -4.89
CA ASN A 381 19.39 -1.47 -5.83
C ASN A 381 19.92 -2.72 -5.06
N ASP A 382 19.71 -3.93 -5.61
CA ASP A 382 20.07 -5.21 -4.97
C ASP A 382 21.55 -5.30 -4.59
N ALA A 383 22.44 -4.57 -5.26
CA ALA A 383 23.87 -4.50 -4.93
C ALA A 383 24.13 -3.68 -3.65
N ALA A 384 23.37 -2.61 -3.43
CA ALA A 384 23.45 -1.81 -2.20
C ALA A 384 22.86 -2.58 -0.99
N LYS A 385 21.74 -3.29 -1.20
CA LYS A 385 21.14 -4.17 -0.17
C LYS A 385 22.09 -5.28 0.28
N ARG A 386 22.89 -5.85 -0.63
CA ARG A 386 23.91 -6.87 -0.30
C ARG A 386 25.10 -6.33 0.50
N LYS A 387 25.48 -5.06 0.29
CA LYS A 387 26.56 -4.43 1.06
C LYS A 387 26.12 -4.03 2.48
N ALA A 388 24.83 -3.75 2.70
CA ALA A 388 24.28 -3.38 4.00
C ALA A 388 24.00 -4.61 4.91
N SER A 389 24.05 -5.84 4.36
CA SER A 389 23.81 -7.09 5.09
C SER A 389 25.10 -7.85 5.46
N VAL A 390 26.27 -7.25 5.27
CA VAL A 390 27.61 -7.70 5.73
C VAL A 390 28.13 -6.71 6.76
#